data_c542e9589c1dc151b1beb35b1e07b0dc
#
_entry.id   c542e9589c1dc151b1beb35b1e07b0dc
#
_cell.length_a   1.000
_cell.length_b   1.000
_cell.length_c   1.000
_cell.angle_alpha   90.00
_cell.angle_beta   90.00
_cell.angle_gamma   90.00
#
_symmetry.space_group_name_H-M   'P 1'
#
loop_
_entity.id
_entity.type
_entity.pdbx_description
1 polymer ?
#
loop_
_entity_poly.entity_id
_entity_poly.type
_entity_poly.pdbx_seq_one_letter_code
_entity_poly.pdbx_strand_id
1 'polypeptide(L)'
;GGLARFVFADGRALLLTEAGTEKRAGVWAVAGDLEAQDPILGLGPDAESLDAAALGAVLAQHSGRIHGVLRNQQALAGLGRRLANEICHTAKLSPFANAAKLTPEEVERLAAAIHTECEASLAYERGREDMSSSKERPGAVHHRAGEECPVCGDTVRAVEYRSYTVNYCATCQTGGKVLADRRMSKLLK
;
A
#
# COMPACT_ATOMS: atom_id res chain seq x y z
N GLY A 1 -7.61 -12.66 19.48
CA GLY A 1 -7.26 -14.06 19.47
C GLY A 1 -6.77 -14.53 18.10
N GLY A 2 -5.93 -15.56 18.06
CA GLY A 2 -5.47 -16.17 16.81
C GLY A 2 -6.58 -17.01 16.17
N LEU A 3 -6.57 -17.09 14.83
CA LEU A 3 -7.45 -17.95 14.05
C LEU A 3 -6.83 -19.35 13.86
N ALA A 4 -5.54 -19.39 13.56
CA ALA A 4 -4.78 -20.62 13.41
C ALA A 4 -3.32 -20.40 13.82
N ARG A 5 -2.68 -21.47 14.32
CA ARG A 5 -1.26 -21.50 14.65
C ARG A 5 -0.62 -22.70 13.96
N PHE A 6 0.38 -22.43 13.15
CA PHE A 6 1.18 -23.43 12.46
C PHE A 6 2.53 -23.54 13.16
N VAL A 7 2.87 -24.71 13.67
CA VAL A 7 4.12 -24.97 14.39
C VAL A 7 5.06 -25.74 13.47
N PHE A 8 6.27 -25.23 13.28
CA PHE A 8 7.32 -25.87 12.50
C PHE A 8 8.15 -26.81 13.36
N ALA A 9 8.84 -27.75 12.72
CA ALA A 9 9.65 -28.76 13.40
C ALA A 9 10.79 -28.17 14.26
N ASP A 10 11.25 -26.96 13.91
CA ASP A 10 12.30 -26.21 14.65
C ASP A 10 11.76 -25.40 15.85
N GLY A 11 10.46 -25.52 16.16
CA GLY A 11 9.80 -24.84 17.27
C GLY A 11 9.29 -23.44 16.93
N ARG A 12 9.61 -22.85 15.79
CA ARG A 12 9.01 -21.60 15.32
C ARG A 12 7.53 -21.80 15.04
N ALA A 13 6.77 -20.71 15.07
CA ALA A 13 5.35 -20.76 14.77
C ALA A 13 4.88 -19.55 13.96
N LEU A 14 3.98 -19.81 13.02
CA LEU A 14 3.21 -18.80 12.32
C LEU A 14 1.82 -18.69 12.97
N LEU A 15 1.44 -17.49 13.40
CA LEU A 15 0.13 -17.20 13.96
C LEU A 15 -0.70 -16.42 12.94
N LEU A 16 -1.80 -17.02 12.48
CA LEU A 16 -2.79 -16.32 11.66
C LEU A 16 -3.76 -15.57 12.57
N THR A 17 -3.83 -14.26 12.39
CA THR A 17 -4.76 -13.38 13.11
C THR A 17 -5.57 -12.55 12.12
N GLU A 18 -6.76 -12.14 12.52
CA GLU A 18 -7.60 -11.25 11.73
C GLU A 18 -8.20 -10.19 12.65
N ALA A 19 -7.71 -8.96 12.48
CA ALA A 19 -8.26 -7.81 13.16
C ALA A 19 -9.34 -7.15 12.29
N GLY A 20 -10.43 -6.72 12.89
CA GLY A 20 -11.53 -6.08 12.17
C GLY A 20 -12.81 -6.90 12.18
N THR A 21 -13.86 -6.33 11.61
CA THR A 21 -15.22 -6.89 11.63
C THR A 21 -15.53 -7.83 10.46
N GLU A 22 -14.86 -7.61 9.32
CA GLU A 22 -15.01 -8.49 8.16
C GLU A 22 -14.06 -9.68 8.29
N LYS A 23 -14.62 -10.87 8.43
CA LYS A 23 -13.87 -12.12 8.58
C LYS A 23 -13.69 -12.78 7.21
N ARG A 24 -12.50 -12.60 6.61
CA ARG A 24 -12.17 -13.11 5.27
C ARG A 24 -10.88 -13.93 5.22
N ALA A 25 -10.18 -14.07 6.35
CA ALA A 25 -8.98 -14.88 6.40
C ALA A 25 -9.31 -16.35 6.12
N GLY A 26 -8.48 -17.00 5.31
CA GLY A 26 -8.59 -18.40 4.95
C GLY A 26 -7.23 -19.06 4.93
N VAL A 27 -7.23 -20.39 4.94
CA VAL A 27 -6.05 -21.21 4.78
C VAL A 27 -6.33 -22.21 3.67
N TRP A 28 -5.45 -22.28 2.70
CA TRP A 28 -5.54 -23.21 1.58
C TRP A 28 -4.35 -24.16 1.62
N ALA A 29 -4.60 -25.44 1.46
CA ALA A 29 -3.58 -26.44 1.21
C ALA A 29 -3.61 -26.77 -0.28
N VAL A 30 -2.56 -26.40 -0.99
CA VAL A 30 -2.45 -26.60 -2.43
C VAL A 30 -1.22 -27.45 -2.73
N ALA A 31 -1.25 -28.23 -3.80
CA ALA A 31 -0.14 -29.07 -4.26
C ALA A 31 0.04 -28.92 -5.78
N GLY A 32 1.26 -29.12 -6.23
CA GLY A 32 1.62 -28.95 -7.66
C GLY A 32 1.93 -27.50 -8.01
N ASP A 33 1.48 -27.06 -9.18
CA ASP A 33 1.69 -25.69 -9.64
C ASP A 33 0.83 -24.72 -8.85
N LEU A 34 1.46 -23.92 -7.97
CA LEU A 34 0.77 -22.97 -7.11
C LEU A 34 0.20 -21.79 -7.88
N GLU A 35 0.86 -21.37 -8.97
CA GLU A 35 0.43 -20.19 -9.75
C GLU A 35 -0.85 -20.50 -10.55
N ALA A 36 -1.10 -21.77 -10.84
CA ALA A 36 -2.31 -22.23 -11.53
C ALA A 36 -3.53 -22.46 -10.63
N GLN A 37 -3.44 -22.17 -9.31
CA GLN A 37 -4.47 -22.51 -8.36
C GLN A 37 -4.91 -21.30 -7.51
N ASP A 38 -6.20 -21.29 -7.15
CA ASP A 38 -6.73 -20.33 -6.17
C ASP A 38 -6.04 -20.55 -4.79
N PRO A 39 -5.73 -19.49 -4.05
CA PRO A 39 -6.04 -18.08 -4.32
C PRO A 39 -4.97 -17.31 -5.10
N ILE A 40 -3.94 -17.99 -5.64
CA ILE A 40 -2.78 -17.35 -6.27
C ILE A 40 -3.06 -16.99 -7.73
N LEU A 41 -3.82 -17.83 -8.44
CA LEU A 41 -4.12 -17.69 -9.87
C LEU A 41 -4.58 -16.27 -10.30
N GLY A 42 -5.27 -15.56 -9.44
CA GLY A 42 -5.80 -14.22 -9.74
C GLY A 42 -4.89 -13.07 -9.31
N LEU A 43 -3.71 -13.34 -8.79
CA LEU A 43 -2.77 -12.30 -8.36
C LEU A 43 -2.01 -11.72 -9.56
N GLY A 44 -1.77 -10.41 -9.50
CA GLY A 44 -0.81 -9.74 -10.39
C GLY A 44 0.64 -10.08 -10.00
N PRO A 45 1.61 -9.57 -10.76
CA PRO A 45 3.03 -9.73 -10.43
C PRO A 45 3.33 -9.10 -9.07
N ASP A 46 4.33 -9.64 -8.37
CA ASP A 46 4.82 -9.05 -7.13
C ASP A 46 5.44 -7.67 -7.42
N ALA A 47 4.90 -6.65 -6.79
CA ALA A 47 5.29 -5.27 -7.03
C ALA A 47 6.77 -4.99 -6.75
N GLU A 48 7.36 -5.68 -5.77
CA GLU A 48 8.76 -5.51 -5.39
C GLU A 48 9.72 -6.12 -6.44
N SER A 49 9.26 -7.09 -7.22
CA SER A 49 10.06 -7.75 -8.26
C SER A 49 10.14 -6.98 -9.58
N LEU A 50 9.33 -5.94 -9.75
CA LEU A 50 9.23 -5.21 -11.02
C LEU A 50 10.27 -4.09 -11.11
N ASP A 51 10.94 -4.02 -12.26
CA ASP A 51 11.66 -2.81 -12.67
C ASP A 51 10.69 -1.72 -13.16
N ALA A 52 11.20 -0.53 -13.47
CA ALA A 52 10.39 0.59 -13.91
C ALA A 52 9.66 0.30 -15.24
N ALA A 53 10.29 -0.43 -16.16
CA ALA A 53 9.69 -0.74 -17.46
C ALA A 53 8.50 -1.71 -17.32
N ALA A 54 8.68 -2.78 -16.53
CA ALA A 54 7.63 -3.76 -16.24
C ALA A 54 6.50 -3.12 -15.43
N LEU A 55 6.82 -2.30 -14.42
CA LEU A 55 5.83 -1.53 -13.68
C LEU A 55 5.02 -0.61 -14.60
N GLY A 56 5.69 0.12 -15.49
CA GLY A 56 5.03 0.99 -16.47
C GLY A 56 4.06 0.24 -17.37
N ALA A 57 4.43 -0.96 -17.82
CA ALA A 57 3.56 -1.80 -18.64
C ALA A 57 2.29 -2.24 -17.87
N VAL A 58 2.41 -2.57 -16.59
CA VAL A 58 1.25 -2.88 -15.74
C VAL A 58 0.38 -1.64 -15.57
N LEU A 59 0.95 -0.50 -15.22
CA LEU A 59 0.22 0.74 -14.96
C LEU A 59 -0.55 1.23 -16.20
N ALA A 60 0.01 1.06 -17.40
CA ALA A 60 -0.63 1.45 -18.66
C ALA A 60 -1.98 0.74 -18.89
N GLN A 61 -2.17 -0.43 -18.31
CA GLN A 61 -3.41 -1.21 -18.41
C GLN A 61 -4.51 -0.74 -17.41
N HIS A 62 -4.17 0.17 -16.50
CA HIS A 62 -5.05 0.60 -15.42
C HIS A 62 -5.32 2.10 -15.45
N SER A 63 -6.49 2.52 -15.92
CA SER A 63 -6.91 3.94 -15.96
C SER A 63 -7.33 4.51 -14.59
N GLY A 64 -7.23 3.73 -13.52
CA GLY A 64 -7.59 4.14 -12.16
C GLY A 64 -6.58 5.09 -11.53
N ARG A 65 -6.91 5.56 -10.31
CA ARG A 65 -5.99 6.34 -9.49
C ARG A 65 -4.86 5.48 -8.97
N ILE A 66 -3.62 6.00 -8.96
CA ILE A 66 -2.43 5.23 -8.62
C ILE A 66 -2.53 4.54 -7.24
N HIS A 67 -3.02 5.23 -6.22
CA HIS A 67 -3.23 4.62 -4.90
C HIS A 67 -4.17 3.40 -4.95
N GLY A 68 -5.20 3.44 -5.80
CA GLY A 68 -6.13 2.32 -6.01
C GLY A 68 -5.48 1.15 -6.74
N VAL A 69 -4.67 1.45 -7.75
CA VAL A 69 -3.94 0.44 -8.55
C VAL A 69 -2.89 -0.26 -7.69
N LEU A 70 -2.10 0.49 -6.90
CA LEU A 70 -1.11 -0.08 -5.97
C LEU A 70 -1.70 -1.06 -4.95
N ARG A 71 -2.98 -0.91 -4.60
CA ARG A 71 -3.67 -1.80 -3.65
C ARG A 71 -4.41 -2.96 -4.30
N ASN A 72 -4.54 -2.93 -5.61
CA ASN A 72 -5.25 -3.97 -6.34
C ASN A 72 -4.34 -5.18 -6.53
N GLN A 73 -4.56 -6.24 -5.75
CA GLN A 73 -3.73 -7.44 -5.79
C GLN A 73 -3.76 -8.17 -7.15
N GLN A 74 -4.77 -7.92 -7.98
CA GLN A 74 -4.83 -8.44 -9.36
C GLN A 74 -3.98 -7.63 -10.34
N ALA A 75 -3.68 -6.36 -10.00
CA ALA A 75 -2.77 -5.52 -10.79
C ALA A 75 -1.33 -5.66 -10.30
N LEU A 76 -1.13 -5.56 -8.99
CA LEU A 76 0.17 -5.60 -8.30
C LEU A 76 -0.02 -6.32 -6.96
N ALA A 77 0.61 -7.47 -6.80
CA ALA A 77 0.57 -8.21 -5.55
C ALA A 77 1.54 -7.61 -4.50
N GLY A 78 1.27 -7.86 -3.22
CA GLY A 78 2.16 -7.54 -2.09
C GLY A 78 1.91 -6.19 -1.41
N LEU A 79 1.28 -5.22 -2.08
CA LEU A 79 1.10 -3.88 -1.54
C LEU A 79 -0.25 -3.70 -0.83
N GLY A 80 -0.19 -3.21 0.40
CA GLY A 80 -1.37 -2.86 1.20
C GLY A 80 -1.61 -1.35 1.29
N ARG A 81 -2.65 -0.95 2.05
CA ARG A 81 -3.04 0.47 2.21
C ARG A 81 -1.92 1.36 2.75
N ARG A 82 -1.16 0.86 3.74
CA ARG A 82 -0.06 1.61 4.33
C ARG A 82 1.01 1.88 3.26
N LEU A 83 1.50 0.83 2.64
CA LEU A 83 2.53 0.95 1.59
C LEU A 83 2.07 1.85 0.45
N ALA A 84 0.82 1.75 -0.01
CA ALA A 84 0.31 2.62 -1.07
C ALA A 84 0.33 4.12 -0.70
N ASN A 85 0.06 4.48 0.58
CA ASN A 85 0.19 5.87 1.02
C ASN A 85 1.66 6.31 1.07
N GLU A 86 2.53 5.52 1.70
CA GLU A 86 3.95 5.85 1.86
C GLU A 86 4.67 5.89 0.50
N ILE A 87 4.45 4.91 -0.38
CA ILE A 87 5.02 4.86 -1.73
C ILE A 87 4.65 6.12 -2.53
N CYS A 88 3.37 6.52 -2.52
CA CYS A 88 2.96 7.74 -3.19
C CYS A 88 3.66 8.99 -2.61
N HIS A 89 3.89 9.02 -1.30
CA HIS A 89 4.60 10.12 -0.64
C HIS A 89 6.08 10.15 -1.01
N THR A 90 6.77 9.02 -0.91
CA THR A 90 8.20 8.86 -1.23
C THR A 90 8.47 9.17 -2.70
N ALA A 91 7.60 8.71 -3.62
CA ALA A 91 7.66 9.02 -5.03
C ALA A 91 7.28 10.48 -5.38
N LYS A 92 6.79 11.26 -4.40
CA LYS A 92 6.25 12.63 -4.60
C LYS A 92 5.15 12.68 -5.66
N LEU A 93 4.28 11.68 -5.65
CA LEU A 93 3.16 11.55 -6.57
C LEU A 93 1.83 11.76 -5.85
N SER A 94 0.92 12.49 -6.51
CA SER A 94 -0.45 12.55 -6.03
C SER A 94 -1.07 11.16 -5.98
N PRO A 95 -1.62 10.70 -4.84
CA PRO A 95 -2.29 9.40 -4.76
C PRO A 95 -3.52 9.30 -5.68
N PHE A 96 -3.95 10.44 -6.24
CA PHE A 96 -5.08 10.55 -7.17
C PHE A 96 -4.65 10.72 -8.63
N ALA A 97 -3.35 10.72 -8.94
CA ALA A 97 -2.86 10.69 -10.32
C ALA A 97 -3.41 9.47 -11.06
N ASN A 98 -3.65 9.62 -12.34
CA ASN A 98 -4.07 8.49 -13.19
C ASN A 98 -2.88 7.59 -13.47
N ALA A 99 -2.96 6.32 -13.11
CA ALA A 99 -1.86 5.37 -13.24
C ALA A 99 -1.36 5.23 -14.68
N ALA A 100 -2.26 5.14 -15.65
CA ALA A 100 -1.93 5.00 -17.07
C ALA A 100 -1.35 6.29 -17.71
N LYS A 101 -1.31 7.40 -16.96
CA LYS A 101 -0.84 8.71 -17.46
C LYS A 101 0.43 9.20 -16.76
N LEU A 102 1.07 8.36 -15.97
CA LEU A 102 2.34 8.71 -15.36
C LEU A 102 3.43 8.81 -16.44
N THR A 103 4.30 9.81 -16.29
CA THR A 103 5.47 9.92 -17.18
C THR A 103 6.50 8.84 -16.87
N PRO A 104 7.44 8.54 -17.79
CA PRO A 104 8.51 7.59 -17.52
C PRO A 104 9.28 7.91 -16.23
N GLU A 105 9.59 9.19 -15.99
CA GLU A 105 10.30 9.64 -14.79
C GLU A 105 9.46 9.47 -13.51
N GLU A 106 8.15 9.61 -13.62
CA GLU A 106 7.22 9.33 -12.51
C GLU A 106 7.16 7.84 -12.20
N VAL A 107 7.17 6.99 -13.24
CA VAL A 107 7.21 5.53 -13.08
C VAL A 107 8.54 5.07 -12.45
N GLU A 108 9.67 5.64 -12.87
CA GLU A 108 10.98 5.36 -12.26
C GLU A 108 11.00 5.71 -10.77
N ARG A 109 10.51 6.91 -10.41
CA ARG A 109 10.40 7.30 -8.99
C ARG A 109 9.48 6.38 -8.21
N LEU A 110 8.38 5.94 -8.83
CA LEU A 110 7.43 5.04 -8.19
C LEU A 110 8.05 3.65 -7.95
N ALA A 111 8.77 3.09 -8.93
CA ALA A 111 9.48 1.82 -8.79
C ALA A 111 10.53 1.89 -7.65
N ALA A 112 11.35 2.94 -7.65
CA ALA A 112 12.31 3.17 -6.58
C ALA A 112 11.64 3.30 -5.20
N ALA A 113 10.51 3.99 -5.13
CA ALA A 113 9.74 4.15 -3.88
C ALA A 113 9.14 2.82 -3.40
N ILE A 114 8.68 1.94 -4.30
CA ILE A 114 8.20 0.60 -3.94
C ILE A 114 9.31 -0.17 -3.22
N HIS A 115 10.48 -0.27 -3.82
CA HIS A 115 11.63 -0.96 -3.20
C HIS A 115 12.00 -0.35 -1.85
N THR A 116 12.16 0.97 -1.79
CA THR A 116 12.54 1.68 -0.56
C THR A 116 11.56 1.40 0.59
N GLU A 117 10.26 1.49 0.33
CA GLU A 117 9.23 1.30 1.37
C GLU A 117 9.06 -0.17 1.77
N CYS A 118 9.22 -1.11 0.84
CA CYS A 118 9.20 -2.54 1.14
C CYS A 118 10.41 -2.94 1.99
N GLU A 119 11.61 -2.55 1.60
CA GLU A 119 12.84 -2.82 2.36
C GLU A 119 12.82 -2.20 3.76
N ALA A 120 12.43 -0.93 3.87
CA ALA A 120 12.31 -0.25 5.17
C ALA A 120 11.29 -0.94 6.08
N SER A 121 10.16 -1.39 5.51
CA SER A 121 9.14 -2.12 6.26
C SER A 121 9.64 -3.48 6.73
N LEU A 122 10.35 -4.21 5.88
CA LEU A 122 10.91 -5.51 6.20
C LEU A 122 12.02 -5.39 7.25
N ALA A 123 12.89 -4.39 7.13
CA ALA A 123 13.94 -4.12 8.10
C ALA A 123 13.36 -3.80 9.50
N TYR A 124 12.31 -2.98 9.54
CA TYR A 124 11.60 -2.68 10.78
C TYR A 124 11.03 -3.94 11.45
N GLU A 125 10.35 -4.81 10.69
CA GLU A 125 9.75 -6.03 11.23
C GLU A 125 10.81 -7.05 11.68
N ARG A 126 11.92 -7.17 10.95
CA ARG A 126 13.04 -8.06 11.33
C ARG A 126 13.74 -7.65 12.63
N GLY A 127 13.70 -6.37 12.97
CA GLY A 127 14.26 -5.85 14.21
C GLY A 127 13.35 -6.01 15.45
N ARG A 128 12.16 -6.61 15.32
CA ARG A 128 11.18 -6.74 16.40
C ARG A 128 11.01 -8.18 16.85
N GLU A 129 10.79 -8.34 18.15
CA GLU A 129 10.42 -9.64 18.73
C GLU A 129 8.90 -9.88 18.68
N ASP A 130 8.11 -8.80 18.65
CA ASP A 130 6.65 -8.83 18.66
C ASP A 130 6.04 -8.39 17.33
N MET A 131 4.82 -8.87 17.06
CA MET A 131 4.04 -8.42 15.91
C MET A 131 3.63 -6.95 16.08
N SER A 132 3.87 -6.13 15.06
CA SER A 132 3.41 -4.74 15.03
C SER A 132 2.05 -4.59 14.34
N SER A 133 1.25 -3.67 14.83
CA SER A 133 0.10 -3.17 14.07
C SER A 133 0.56 -2.17 13.00
N SER A 134 -0.27 -1.94 11.97
CA SER A 134 0.05 -0.94 10.93
C SER A 134 0.18 0.49 11.49
N LYS A 135 -0.34 0.76 12.69
CA LYS A 135 -0.23 2.05 13.38
C LYS A 135 1.11 2.27 14.07
N GLU A 136 1.77 1.19 14.47
CA GLU A 136 3.07 1.24 15.16
C GLU A 136 4.24 1.35 14.19
N ARG A 137 4.03 0.96 12.93
CA ARG A 137 5.07 1.04 11.91
C ARG A 137 5.40 2.49 11.58
N PRO A 138 6.66 2.86 11.49
CA PRO A 138 7.06 4.19 11.04
C PRO A 138 6.47 4.52 9.67
N GLY A 139 6.09 5.76 9.49
CA GLY A 139 5.58 6.26 8.22
C GLY A 139 5.53 7.78 8.19
N ALA A 140 5.52 8.34 7.00
CA ALA A 140 5.47 9.79 6.79
C ALA A 140 4.04 10.33 6.77
N VAL A 141 3.08 9.54 6.25
CA VAL A 141 1.71 10.03 6.04
C VAL A 141 0.62 9.07 6.54
N HIS A 142 0.86 7.75 6.54
CA HIS A 142 -0.20 6.80 6.88
C HIS A 142 -0.63 6.90 8.35
N HIS A 143 -1.92 7.11 8.60
CA HIS A 143 -2.51 7.37 9.92
C HIS A 143 -2.01 8.64 10.63
N ARG A 144 -1.35 9.56 9.92
CA ARG A 144 -0.80 10.79 10.48
C ARG A 144 -1.57 12.05 10.07
N ALA A 145 -2.84 11.91 9.71
CA ALA A 145 -3.67 13.07 9.36
C ALA A 145 -3.74 14.08 10.52
N GLY A 146 -3.44 15.35 10.20
CA GLY A 146 -3.35 16.43 11.18
C GLY A 146 -1.96 16.65 11.78
N GLU A 147 -1.02 15.71 11.60
CA GLU A 147 0.36 15.84 12.04
C GLU A 147 1.23 16.53 10.98
N GLU A 148 2.42 16.97 11.38
CA GLU A 148 3.40 17.55 10.46
C GLU A 148 4.05 16.47 9.59
N CYS A 149 4.19 16.77 8.29
CA CYS A 149 4.94 15.96 7.37
C CYS A 149 6.44 16.00 7.72
N PRO A 150 7.11 14.86 7.95
CA PRO A 150 8.51 14.84 8.38
C PRO A 150 9.48 15.35 7.30
N VAL A 151 9.02 15.52 6.05
CA VAL A 151 9.85 15.98 4.92
C VAL A 151 9.77 17.48 4.72
N CYS A 152 8.58 18.09 4.86
CA CYS A 152 8.40 19.51 4.50
C CYS A 152 7.70 20.36 5.59
N GLY A 153 7.26 19.76 6.69
CA GLY A 153 6.56 20.46 7.79
C GLY A 153 5.09 20.81 7.50
N ASP A 154 4.58 20.61 6.28
CA ASP A 154 3.15 20.85 6.00
C ASP A 154 2.27 19.78 6.69
N THR A 155 1.02 20.13 6.96
CA THR A 155 0.08 19.22 7.59
C THR A 155 -0.29 18.05 6.68
N VAL A 156 -0.13 16.82 7.17
CA VAL A 156 -0.62 15.61 6.50
C VAL A 156 -2.14 15.63 6.45
N ARG A 157 -2.70 15.37 5.30
CA ARG A 157 -4.15 15.42 5.04
C ARG A 157 -4.73 14.05 4.77
N ALA A 158 -6.04 13.94 4.93
CA ALA A 158 -6.79 12.71 4.68
C ALA A 158 -7.93 12.96 3.69
N VAL A 159 -8.16 11.99 2.82
CA VAL A 159 -9.39 11.87 2.04
C VAL A 159 -10.07 10.57 2.45
N GLU A 160 -11.24 10.67 3.03
CA GLU A 160 -11.98 9.52 3.53
C GLU A 160 -12.86 8.90 2.45
N TYR A 161 -12.84 7.58 2.41
CA TYR A 161 -13.75 6.74 1.64
C TYR A 161 -14.54 5.84 2.60
N ARG A 162 -15.58 5.18 2.10
CA ARG A 162 -16.44 4.34 2.92
C ARG A 162 -15.68 3.26 3.71
N SER A 163 -14.62 2.69 3.14
CA SER A 163 -13.89 1.54 3.71
C SER A 163 -12.40 1.79 3.93
N TYR A 164 -11.88 2.96 3.56
CA TYR A 164 -10.46 3.28 3.71
C TYR A 164 -10.21 4.78 3.64
N THR A 165 -9.05 5.20 4.13
CA THR A 165 -8.57 6.58 4.10
C THR A 165 -7.29 6.66 3.28
N VAL A 166 -7.17 7.68 2.44
CA VAL A 166 -5.95 8.04 1.72
C VAL A 166 -5.29 9.19 2.47
N ASN A 167 -4.07 8.97 2.96
CA ASN A 167 -3.28 10.01 3.61
C ASN A 167 -2.23 10.55 2.64
N TYR A 168 -2.00 11.86 2.63
CA TYR A 168 -1.04 12.51 1.74
C TYR A 168 -0.57 13.86 2.30
N CYS A 169 0.59 14.32 1.85
CA CYS A 169 1.08 15.68 2.09
C CYS A 169 0.85 16.53 0.85
N ALA A 170 0.13 17.67 0.99
CA ALA A 170 -0.20 18.51 -0.16
C ALA A 170 1.06 19.11 -0.79
N THR A 171 1.98 19.62 0.00
CA THR A 171 3.23 20.22 -0.48
C THR A 171 4.10 19.21 -1.22
N CYS A 172 4.32 18.02 -0.66
CA CYS A 172 5.20 17.00 -1.27
C CYS A 172 4.61 16.36 -2.53
N GLN A 173 3.28 16.20 -2.61
CA GLN A 173 2.65 15.31 -3.59
C GLN A 173 1.75 16.01 -4.61
N THR A 174 1.27 17.24 -4.32
CA THR A 174 0.29 17.93 -5.18
C THR A 174 0.63 19.40 -5.45
N GLY A 175 1.88 19.79 -5.16
CA GLY A 175 2.32 21.19 -5.34
C GLY A 175 1.53 22.18 -4.46
N GLY A 176 1.16 21.77 -3.25
CA GLY A 176 0.38 22.57 -2.30
C GLY A 176 -1.14 22.53 -2.52
N LYS A 177 -1.63 21.84 -3.55
CA LYS A 177 -3.07 21.74 -3.80
C LYS A 177 -3.73 20.79 -2.82
N VAL A 178 -4.61 21.33 -1.99
CA VAL A 178 -5.46 20.53 -1.10
C VAL A 178 -6.55 19.83 -1.91
N LEU A 179 -6.59 18.52 -1.81
CA LEU A 179 -7.57 17.69 -2.51
C LEU A 179 -8.80 17.57 -1.62
N ALA A 180 -9.93 18.09 -2.10
CA ALA A 180 -11.19 18.05 -1.36
C ALA A 180 -11.79 16.65 -1.34
N ASP A 181 -12.27 16.23 -0.17
CA ASP A 181 -13.22 15.14 -0.09
C ASP A 181 -14.51 15.56 -0.81
N ARG A 182 -14.88 14.85 -1.88
CA ARG A 182 -16.11 15.13 -2.64
C ARG A 182 -17.39 15.02 -1.80
N ARG A 183 -17.34 14.40 -0.63
CA ARG A 183 -18.47 14.34 0.30
C ARG A 183 -18.69 15.65 1.03
N MET A 184 -17.61 16.27 1.52
CA MET A 184 -17.69 17.57 2.18
C MET A 184 -18.07 18.68 1.21
N SER A 185 -17.62 18.64 -0.05
CA SER A 185 -18.00 19.65 -1.05
C SER A 185 -19.45 19.61 -1.50
N LYS A 186 -20.19 18.51 -1.24
CA LYS A 186 -21.65 18.42 -1.48
C LYS A 186 -22.50 18.96 -0.32
N LEU A 187 -21.90 19.06 0.87
CA LEU A 187 -22.58 19.60 2.07
C LEU A 187 -22.38 21.13 2.22
N LEU A 188 -21.47 21.72 1.42
CA LEU A 188 -21.16 23.14 1.45
C LEU A 188 -21.74 23.92 0.25
N LYS A 189 -22.74 23.32 -0.46
CA LYS A 189 -23.53 24.01 -1.49
C LYS A 189 -24.94 24.27 -1.00
#